data_50fa3176e02b5286a68d2081d2b4d96f
#
_entry.id   50fa3176e02b5286a68d2081d2b4d96f
#
_cell.length_a   1.000
_cell.length_b   1.000
_cell.length_c   1.000
_cell.angle_alpha   90.00
_cell.angle_beta   90.00
_cell.angle_gamma   90.00
#
_symmetry.space_group_name_H-M   'P 1'
#
loop_
_entity.id
_entity.type
_entity.pdbx_description
1 polymer ?
#
loop_
_entity_poly.entity_id
_entity_poly.type
_entity_poly.pdbx_seq_one_letter_code
_entity_poly.pdbx_strand_id
1 'polypeptide(L)'
;LTAQLSREDNLVTVIDTDSIVVRNVSNTYDVMGIVGNGASYQVLQEADIEHADLMIAVTKSDEMNLLCCVIAKQAADCHTIARVRNPMYREEREFIRKKLGLSMIINPEHAAAMEMARLLRFPSAIEIDSFSRGRIEMLRFKVPETSKIVHMSLRELAGALQYSLLVCAVERNGEVYIPDGNFVIQAKDSLSIITTPQNAESLFKKIGVHTNKVHSTMIVGGGEITYYLAKSLANMNVDVKII
;
A
#
# COMPACT_ATOMS: atom_id res chain seq x y z
N LEU A 1 12.23 -9.56 2.08
CA LEU A 1 11.77 -10.25 0.88
C LEU A 1 12.29 -11.69 0.87
N THR A 2 13.61 -11.92 0.85
CA THR A 2 14.23 -13.26 0.84
C THR A 2 13.69 -14.15 1.98
N ALA A 3 13.66 -13.63 3.22
CA ALA A 3 13.12 -14.35 4.38
C ALA A 3 11.67 -14.81 4.19
N GLN A 4 10.84 -13.99 3.55
CA GLN A 4 9.44 -14.33 3.33
C GLN A 4 9.30 -15.40 2.24
N LEU A 5 10.00 -15.23 1.13
CA LEU A 5 9.94 -16.19 0.02
C LEU A 5 10.49 -17.56 0.43
N SER A 6 11.61 -17.60 1.17
CA SER A 6 12.18 -18.86 1.69
C SER A 6 11.22 -19.56 2.66
N ARG A 7 10.50 -18.83 3.52
CA ARG A 7 9.50 -19.41 4.44
C ARG A 7 8.27 -19.98 3.73
N GLU A 8 8.02 -19.53 2.52
CA GLU A 8 6.92 -20.00 1.65
C GLU A 8 7.38 -21.13 0.72
N ASP A 9 8.48 -21.81 1.06
CA ASP A 9 9.06 -22.95 0.33
C ASP A 9 9.44 -22.65 -1.13
N ASN A 10 9.78 -21.37 -1.44
CA ASN A 10 10.32 -21.02 -2.75
C ASN A 10 11.83 -21.25 -2.79
N LEU A 11 12.32 -21.72 -3.93
CA LEU A 11 13.75 -21.74 -4.23
C LEU A 11 14.22 -20.31 -4.55
N VAL A 12 15.11 -19.77 -3.74
CA VAL A 12 15.56 -18.37 -3.87
C VAL A 12 17.05 -18.31 -4.15
N THR A 13 17.44 -17.62 -5.23
CA THR A 13 18.82 -17.22 -5.52
C THR A 13 18.96 -15.72 -5.32
N VAL A 14 19.95 -15.29 -4.54
CA VAL A 14 20.23 -13.88 -4.26
C VAL A 14 21.50 -13.46 -4.99
N ILE A 15 21.42 -12.39 -5.77
CA ILE A 15 22.57 -11.80 -6.48
C ILE A 15 22.82 -10.41 -5.88
N ASP A 16 24.04 -10.15 -5.44
CA ASP A 16 24.50 -8.82 -5.02
C ASP A 16 25.99 -8.66 -5.37
N THR A 17 26.42 -7.42 -5.58
CA THR A 17 27.83 -7.10 -5.83
C THR A 17 28.69 -7.16 -4.56
N ASP A 18 28.05 -7.05 -3.38
CA ASP A 18 28.70 -7.13 -2.07
C ASP A 18 28.72 -8.57 -1.54
N SER A 19 29.93 -9.15 -1.51
CA SER A 19 30.14 -10.51 -1.02
C SER A 19 29.76 -10.73 0.45
N ILE A 20 29.81 -9.66 1.26
CA ILE A 20 29.42 -9.73 2.69
C ILE A 20 27.90 -9.85 2.78
N VAL A 21 27.17 -9.06 1.99
CA VAL A 21 25.70 -9.14 1.91
C VAL A 21 25.26 -10.52 1.45
N VAL A 22 25.85 -11.03 0.35
CA VAL A 22 25.54 -12.36 -0.19
C VAL A 22 25.73 -13.43 0.88
N ARG A 23 26.91 -13.46 1.52
CA ARG A 23 27.25 -14.45 2.56
C ARG A 23 26.26 -14.40 3.74
N ASN A 24 25.95 -13.19 4.22
CA ASN A 24 25.04 -13.01 5.37
C ASN A 24 23.65 -13.51 5.04
N VAL A 25 23.13 -13.18 3.85
CA VAL A 25 21.79 -13.58 3.42
C VAL A 25 21.73 -15.10 3.21
N SER A 26 22.73 -15.70 2.53
CA SER A 26 22.77 -17.14 2.30
C SER A 26 22.82 -17.93 3.61
N ASN A 27 23.67 -17.51 4.56
CA ASN A 27 23.80 -18.19 5.85
C ASN A 27 22.57 -18.03 6.75
N THR A 28 21.86 -16.89 6.63
CA THR A 28 20.70 -16.59 7.50
C THR A 28 19.43 -17.29 7.03
N TYR A 29 19.25 -17.44 5.71
CA TYR A 29 17.98 -17.89 5.14
C TYR A 29 18.09 -19.20 4.35
N ASP A 30 19.28 -19.83 4.34
CA ASP A 30 19.57 -21.08 3.61
C ASP A 30 19.18 -20.98 2.12
N VAL A 31 19.66 -19.91 1.48
CA VAL A 31 19.39 -19.62 0.06
C VAL A 31 20.69 -19.57 -0.75
N MET A 32 20.58 -19.84 -2.05
CA MET A 32 21.73 -19.73 -2.95
C MET A 32 22.15 -18.25 -3.08
N GLY A 33 23.45 -17.99 -3.01
CA GLY A 33 24.00 -16.63 -3.14
C GLY A 33 25.08 -16.56 -4.21
N ILE A 34 24.98 -15.57 -5.10
CA ILE A 34 25.95 -15.31 -6.17
C ILE A 34 26.46 -13.87 -6.04
N VAL A 35 27.79 -13.72 -6.01
CA VAL A 35 28.42 -12.39 -5.98
C VAL A 35 28.60 -11.92 -7.41
N GLY A 36 27.85 -10.88 -7.81
CA GLY A 36 27.94 -10.37 -9.17
C GLY A 36 26.97 -9.23 -9.47
N ASN A 37 27.05 -8.73 -10.69
CA ASN A 37 26.12 -7.70 -11.17
C ASN A 37 24.90 -8.38 -11.80
N GLY A 38 23.70 -8.13 -11.24
CA GLY A 38 22.43 -8.68 -11.76
C GLY A 38 22.05 -8.21 -13.17
N ALA A 39 22.75 -7.24 -13.74
CA ALA A 39 22.63 -6.87 -15.15
C ALA A 39 23.63 -7.60 -16.07
N SER A 40 24.44 -8.54 -15.54
CA SER A 40 25.31 -9.39 -16.35
C SER A 40 24.58 -10.66 -16.77
N TYR A 41 24.47 -10.91 -18.06
CA TYR A 41 23.88 -12.15 -18.58
C TYR A 41 24.59 -13.41 -18.05
N GLN A 42 25.94 -13.37 -17.96
CA GLN A 42 26.72 -14.48 -17.41
C GLN A 42 26.35 -14.77 -15.95
N VAL A 43 26.21 -13.73 -15.11
CA VAL A 43 25.80 -13.89 -13.71
C VAL A 43 24.37 -14.43 -13.60
N LEU A 44 23.48 -13.99 -14.49
CA LEU A 44 22.12 -14.54 -14.55
C LEU A 44 22.10 -16.01 -14.99
N GLN A 45 22.99 -16.43 -15.90
CA GLN A 45 23.14 -17.85 -16.26
C GLN A 45 23.67 -18.69 -15.09
N GLU A 46 24.67 -18.18 -14.34
CA GLU A 46 25.16 -18.84 -13.11
C GLU A 46 24.04 -18.96 -12.05
N ALA A 47 23.08 -18.04 -12.08
CA ALA A 47 21.91 -18.05 -11.19
C ALA A 47 20.75 -18.90 -11.73
N ASP A 48 20.94 -19.62 -12.82
CA ASP A 48 19.94 -20.48 -13.45
C ASP A 48 18.65 -19.72 -13.88
N ILE A 49 18.85 -18.56 -14.50
CA ILE A 49 17.74 -17.68 -14.91
C ILE A 49 16.77 -18.38 -15.89
N GLU A 50 17.21 -19.34 -16.64
CA GLU A 50 16.42 -20.07 -17.63
C GLU A 50 15.28 -20.88 -16.98
N HIS A 51 15.47 -21.31 -15.73
CA HIS A 51 14.48 -22.04 -14.94
C HIS A 51 13.77 -21.19 -13.88
N ALA A 52 14.03 -19.87 -13.84
CA ALA A 52 13.43 -19.00 -12.88
C ALA A 52 12.00 -18.59 -13.31
N ASP A 53 11.02 -18.77 -12.44
CA ASP A 53 9.65 -18.27 -12.64
C ASP A 53 9.57 -16.75 -12.53
N LEU A 54 10.37 -16.17 -11.63
CA LEU A 54 10.30 -14.76 -11.26
C LEU A 54 11.67 -14.18 -10.96
N MET A 55 11.97 -13.03 -11.55
CA MET A 55 13.09 -12.18 -11.17
C MET A 55 12.60 -10.88 -10.54
N ILE A 56 13.20 -10.52 -9.39
CA ILE A 56 12.89 -9.29 -8.66
C ILE A 56 14.15 -8.43 -8.55
N ALA A 57 14.16 -7.26 -9.16
CA ALA A 57 15.28 -6.32 -9.11
C ALA A 57 15.00 -5.18 -8.11
N VAL A 58 15.77 -5.13 -7.02
CA VAL A 58 15.58 -4.22 -5.87
C VAL A 58 16.87 -3.56 -5.42
N THR A 59 17.78 -3.28 -6.35
CA THR A 59 19.05 -2.60 -6.09
C THR A 59 18.84 -1.14 -5.70
N LYS A 60 19.93 -0.40 -5.46
CA LYS A 60 19.87 1.03 -5.09
C LYS A 60 19.54 1.96 -6.27
N SER A 61 19.67 1.51 -7.54
CA SER A 61 19.39 2.31 -8.74
C SER A 61 18.15 1.79 -9.45
N ASP A 62 17.24 2.70 -9.77
CA ASP A 62 16.03 2.41 -10.53
C ASP A 62 16.36 1.95 -11.96
N GLU A 63 17.34 2.60 -12.59
CA GLU A 63 17.82 2.27 -13.94
C GLU A 63 18.45 0.88 -13.98
N MET A 64 19.24 0.54 -12.93
CA MET A 64 19.81 -0.79 -12.80
C MET A 64 18.73 -1.86 -12.63
N ASN A 65 17.70 -1.58 -11.84
CA ASN A 65 16.58 -2.50 -11.65
C ASN A 65 15.82 -2.74 -12.96
N LEU A 66 15.59 -1.69 -13.74
CA LEU A 66 14.99 -1.80 -15.06
C LEU A 66 15.88 -2.61 -16.02
N LEU A 67 17.19 -2.32 -16.04
CA LEU A 67 18.14 -3.03 -16.90
C LEU A 67 18.24 -4.52 -16.56
N CYS A 68 18.33 -4.87 -15.28
CA CYS A 68 18.32 -6.26 -14.82
C CYS A 68 17.08 -7.00 -15.34
N CYS A 69 15.91 -6.41 -15.19
CA CYS A 69 14.66 -7.01 -15.66
C CYS A 69 14.59 -7.17 -17.18
N VAL A 70 15.11 -6.19 -17.94
CA VAL A 70 15.17 -6.28 -19.40
C VAL A 70 16.07 -7.42 -19.85
N ILE A 71 17.26 -7.55 -19.26
CA ILE A 71 18.20 -8.63 -19.61
C ILE A 71 17.62 -9.99 -19.23
N ALA A 72 17.03 -10.13 -18.03
CA ALA A 72 16.38 -11.35 -17.61
C ALA A 72 15.24 -11.76 -18.56
N LYS A 73 14.42 -10.80 -18.99
CA LYS A 73 13.31 -11.06 -19.92
C LYS A 73 13.77 -11.48 -21.32
N GLN A 74 14.96 -11.05 -21.74
CA GLN A 74 15.56 -11.49 -22.99
C GLN A 74 16.28 -12.85 -22.84
N ALA A 75 16.74 -13.18 -21.64
CA ALA A 75 17.44 -14.42 -21.34
C ALA A 75 16.47 -15.60 -21.13
N ALA A 76 15.30 -15.34 -20.56
CA ALA A 76 14.33 -16.38 -20.18
C ALA A 76 12.88 -15.88 -20.24
N ASP A 77 11.93 -16.79 -20.30
CA ASP A 77 10.50 -16.44 -20.23
C ASP A 77 10.03 -16.38 -18.76
N CYS A 78 10.73 -15.58 -17.95
CA CYS A 78 10.39 -15.37 -16.55
C CYS A 78 9.53 -14.10 -16.34
N HIS A 79 8.79 -14.05 -15.26
CA HIS A 79 8.17 -12.82 -14.79
C HIS A 79 9.23 -11.89 -14.21
N THR A 80 9.06 -10.57 -14.43
CA THR A 80 10.03 -9.58 -13.94
C THR A 80 9.37 -8.47 -13.15
N ILE A 81 9.94 -8.15 -11.97
CA ILE A 81 9.48 -7.06 -11.10
C ILE A 81 10.65 -6.11 -10.86
N ALA A 82 10.50 -4.84 -11.24
CA ALA A 82 11.48 -3.78 -10.98
C ALA A 82 10.98 -2.82 -9.89
N ARG A 83 11.85 -2.51 -8.90
CA ARG A 83 11.63 -1.40 -7.97
C ARG A 83 12.06 -0.10 -8.63
N VAL A 84 11.11 0.83 -8.78
CA VAL A 84 11.35 2.17 -9.35
C VAL A 84 10.73 3.21 -8.41
N ARG A 85 11.57 4.00 -7.74
CA ARG A 85 11.20 4.91 -6.66
C ARG A 85 11.09 6.35 -7.11
N ASN A 86 11.96 6.75 -8.05
CA ASN A 86 12.11 8.15 -8.46
C ASN A 86 10.78 8.71 -8.97
N PRO A 87 10.33 9.84 -8.42
CA PRO A 87 9.09 10.50 -8.84
C PRO A 87 9.03 10.83 -10.33
N MET A 88 10.18 11.02 -10.99
CA MET A 88 10.28 11.31 -12.42
C MET A 88 9.63 10.22 -13.29
N TYR A 89 9.80 8.94 -12.91
CA TYR A 89 9.24 7.82 -13.67
C TYR A 89 7.76 7.53 -13.38
N ARG A 90 7.14 8.25 -12.44
CA ARG A 90 5.79 7.93 -11.94
C ARG A 90 4.72 7.99 -13.04
N GLU A 91 4.73 9.04 -13.83
CA GLU A 91 3.71 9.25 -14.87
C GLU A 91 3.94 8.33 -16.08
N GLU A 92 5.21 7.97 -16.33
CA GLU A 92 5.62 7.12 -17.43
C GLU A 92 5.67 5.63 -17.07
N ARG A 93 5.40 5.26 -15.82
CA ARG A 93 5.55 3.89 -15.30
C ARG A 93 4.87 2.83 -16.17
N GLU A 94 3.64 3.07 -16.61
CA GLU A 94 2.90 2.12 -17.46
C GLU A 94 3.48 2.05 -18.88
N PHE A 95 3.97 3.15 -19.40
CA PHE A 95 4.68 3.18 -20.68
C PHE A 95 5.98 2.37 -20.59
N ILE A 96 6.81 2.64 -19.58
CA ILE A 96 8.07 1.94 -19.32
C ILE A 96 7.82 0.44 -19.16
N ARG A 97 6.88 0.05 -18.30
CA ARG A 97 6.52 -1.34 -18.05
C ARG A 97 6.16 -2.08 -19.35
N LYS A 98 5.28 -1.51 -20.14
CA LYS A 98 4.82 -2.11 -21.41
C LYS A 98 5.92 -2.17 -22.46
N LYS A 99 6.70 -1.09 -22.63
CA LYS A 99 7.73 -1.01 -23.67
C LYS A 99 8.95 -1.89 -23.36
N LEU A 100 9.28 -2.05 -22.09
CA LEU A 100 10.37 -2.93 -21.67
C LEU A 100 9.91 -4.38 -21.40
N GLY A 101 8.61 -4.68 -21.53
CA GLY A 101 8.06 -6.03 -21.35
C GLY A 101 8.06 -6.54 -19.90
N LEU A 102 8.13 -5.63 -18.90
CA LEU A 102 8.12 -6.04 -17.50
C LEU A 102 6.74 -6.46 -17.03
N SER A 103 6.69 -7.46 -16.16
CA SER A 103 5.45 -7.92 -15.56
C SER A 103 4.91 -6.88 -14.58
N MET A 104 5.78 -6.28 -13.74
CA MET A 104 5.41 -5.29 -12.74
C MET A 104 6.51 -4.27 -12.48
N ILE A 105 6.11 -3.05 -12.15
CA ILE A 105 6.97 -2.03 -11.52
C ILE A 105 6.36 -1.68 -10.17
N ILE A 106 7.15 -1.73 -9.09
CA ILE A 106 6.75 -1.39 -7.72
C ILE A 106 7.45 -0.13 -7.23
N ASN A 107 6.75 0.61 -6.37
CA ASN A 107 7.31 1.75 -5.63
C ASN A 107 6.86 1.65 -4.17
N PRO A 108 7.61 0.94 -3.32
CA PRO A 108 7.27 0.77 -1.92
C PRO A 108 7.22 2.10 -1.15
N GLU A 109 8.09 3.05 -1.50
CA GLU A 109 8.17 4.35 -0.88
C GLU A 109 6.87 5.17 -1.11
N HIS A 110 6.35 5.14 -2.34
CA HIS A 110 5.07 5.74 -2.65
C HIS A 110 3.92 5.03 -1.92
N ALA A 111 3.92 3.70 -1.90
CA ALA A 111 2.88 2.93 -1.20
C ALA A 111 2.86 3.25 0.30
N ALA A 112 4.02 3.28 0.95
CA ALA A 112 4.16 3.65 2.36
C ALA A 112 3.68 5.09 2.64
N ALA A 113 4.07 6.05 1.78
CA ALA A 113 3.63 7.44 1.91
C ALA A 113 2.10 7.59 1.78
N MET A 114 1.48 6.86 0.85
CA MET A 114 0.02 6.88 0.69
C MET A 114 -0.70 6.27 1.89
N GLU A 115 -0.14 5.22 2.48
CA GLU A 115 -0.68 4.60 3.69
C GLU A 115 -0.61 5.56 4.90
N MET A 116 0.54 6.21 5.09
CA MET A 116 0.70 7.25 6.13
C MET A 116 -0.29 8.40 5.92
N ALA A 117 -0.44 8.90 4.69
CA ALA A 117 -1.38 9.98 4.38
C ALA A 117 -2.84 9.57 4.66
N ARG A 118 -3.19 8.30 4.41
CA ARG A 118 -4.52 7.75 4.68
C ARG A 118 -4.83 7.75 6.18
N LEU A 119 -3.90 7.27 7.01
CA LEU A 119 -4.04 7.29 8.46
C LEU A 119 -4.22 8.72 9.00
N LEU A 120 -3.50 9.69 8.43
CA LEU A 120 -3.61 11.09 8.84
C LEU A 120 -4.92 11.76 8.39
N ARG A 121 -5.56 11.24 7.34
CA ARG A 121 -6.84 11.76 6.85
C ARG A 121 -8.02 11.38 7.75
N PHE A 122 -8.00 10.17 8.31
CA PHE A 122 -9.06 9.63 9.16
C PHE A 122 -8.52 9.10 10.50
N PRO A 123 -8.03 9.98 11.40
CA PRO A 123 -7.42 9.53 12.65
C PRO A 123 -8.38 8.78 13.58
N SER A 124 -9.70 8.93 13.37
CA SER A 124 -10.74 8.24 14.17
C SER A 124 -11.18 6.91 13.57
N ALA A 125 -10.69 6.55 12.38
CA ALA A 125 -10.95 5.23 11.83
C ALA A 125 -10.06 4.20 12.52
N ILE A 126 -10.64 3.04 12.85
CA ILE A 126 -9.89 1.90 13.42
C ILE A 126 -9.09 1.22 12.30
N GLU A 127 -9.71 1.13 11.12
CA GLU A 127 -9.17 0.43 9.96
C GLU A 127 -9.63 1.12 8.68
N ILE A 128 -8.75 1.18 7.69
CA ILE A 128 -9.05 1.79 6.38
C ILE A 128 -8.46 0.90 5.31
N ASP A 129 -9.31 0.25 4.53
CA ASP A 129 -8.92 -0.49 3.33
C ASP A 129 -9.33 0.26 2.08
N SER A 130 -8.46 0.24 1.08
CA SER A 130 -8.69 0.94 -0.18
C SER A 130 -8.82 -0.05 -1.32
N PHE A 131 -9.89 0.11 -2.11
CA PHE A 131 -10.18 -0.71 -3.29
C PHE A 131 -10.16 0.13 -4.56
N SER A 132 -10.02 -0.57 -5.69
CA SER A 132 -10.11 0.06 -7.02
C SER A 132 -9.16 1.26 -7.20
N ARG A 133 -7.92 1.15 -6.74
CA ARG A 133 -6.88 2.19 -6.80
C ARG A 133 -7.28 3.48 -6.04
N GLY A 134 -7.87 3.34 -4.87
CA GLY A 134 -8.23 4.46 -4.00
C GLY A 134 -9.55 5.15 -4.35
N ARG A 135 -10.36 4.58 -5.26
CA ARG A 135 -11.67 5.14 -5.62
C ARG A 135 -12.76 4.80 -4.61
N ILE A 136 -12.59 3.69 -3.91
CA ILE A 136 -13.52 3.17 -2.90
C ILE A 136 -12.72 2.86 -1.65
N GLU A 137 -13.25 3.20 -0.50
CA GLU A 137 -12.67 2.89 0.81
C GLU A 137 -13.66 2.12 1.66
N MET A 138 -13.17 1.11 2.37
CA MET A 138 -13.84 0.48 3.49
C MET A 138 -13.25 1.09 4.76
N LEU A 139 -14.12 1.67 5.56
CA LEU A 139 -13.77 2.36 6.79
C LEU A 139 -14.44 1.63 7.95
N ARG A 140 -13.67 1.33 8.99
CA ARG A 140 -14.18 0.79 10.25
C ARG A 140 -13.99 1.85 11.34
N PHE A 141 -15.07 2.23 11.98
CA PHE A 141 -15.05 3.21 13.07
C PHE A 141 -16.05 2.85 14.16
N LYS A 142 -15.76 3.31 15.37
CA LYS A 142 -16.63 3.12 16.52
C LYS A 142 -17.60 4.29 16.65
N VAL A 143 -18.88 3.99 16.85
CA VAL A 143 -19.93 5.01 17.05
C VAL A 143 -19.78 5.62 18.44
N PRO A 144 -19.49 6.93 18.56
CA PRO A 144 -19.44 7.60 19.84
C PRO A 144 -20.83 7.64 20.53
N GLU A 145 -20.86 7.68 21.85
CA GLU A 145 -22.11 7.80 22.62
C GLU A 145 -22.88 9.10 22.26
N THR A 146 -22.15 10.15 21.90
CA THR A 146 -22.69 11.45 21.54
C THR A 146 -23.06 11.57 20.06
N SER A 147 -22.92 10.50 19.29
CA SER A 147 -23.19 10.54 17.85
C SER A 147 -24.67 10.69 17.55
N LYS A 148 -24.97 11.53 16.55
CA LYS A 148 -26.33 11.77 16.08
C LYS A 148 -27.01 10.56 15.45
N ILE A 149 -26.26 9.52 15.08
CA ILE A 149 -26.80 8.31 14.46
C ILE A 149 -27.19 7.22 15.47
N VAL A 150 -26.90 7.43 16.76
CA VAL A 150 -27.35 6.51 17.81
C VAL A 150 -28.87 6.48 17.84
N HIS A 151 -29.43 5.27 17.88
CA HIS A 151 -30.87 4.97 17.79
C HIS A 151 -31.51 5.19 16.41
N MET A 152 -30.75 5.56 15.37
CA MET A 152 -31.25 5.58 13.99
C MET A 152 -31.18 4.19 13.36
N SER A 153 -32.19 3.86 12.53
CA SER A 153 -32.09 2.72 11.63
C SER A 153 -31.18 3.05 10.43
N LEU A 154 -30.61 2.03 9.79
CA LEU A 154 -29.80 2.26 8.58
C LEU A 154 -30.61 2.89 7.44
N ARG A 155 -31.92 2.65 7.37
CA ARG A 155 -32.81 3.29 6.41
C ARG A 155 -32.94 4.79 6.67
N GLU A 156 -33.10 5.20 7.92
CA GLU A 156 -33.14 6.62 8.32
C GLU A 156 -31.78 7.29 8.06
N LEU A 157 -30.69 6.62 8.38
CA LEU A 157 -29.34 7.10 8.06
C LEU A 157 -29.18 7.33 6.55
N ALA A 158 -29.56 6.36 5.73
CA ALA A 158 -29.50 6.48 4.28
C ALA A 158 -30.35 7.63 3.74
N GLY A 159 -31.54 7.85 4.30
CA GLY A 159 -32.40 8.98 3.95
C GLY A 159 -31.83 10.34 4.36
N ALA A 160 -31.08 10.41 5.47
CA ALA A 160 -30.41 11.62 5.93
C ALA A 160 -29.14 11.97 5.13
N LEU A 161 -28.59 11.03 4.42
CA LEU A 161 -27.39 11.20 3.59
C LEU A 161 -27.78 11.49 2.14
N GLN A 162 -27.10 12.45 1.52
CA GLN A 162 -27.32 12.83 0.10
C GLN A 162 -26.37 12.06 -0.86
N TYR A 163 -25.77 10.98 -0.39
CA TYR A 163 -24.79 10.16 -1.14
C TYR A 163 -24.87 8.69 -0.73
N SER A 164 -24.41 7.84 -1.62
CA SER A 164 -24.42 6.40 -1.40
C SER A 164 -23.33 5.98 -0.42
N LEU A 165 -23.71 5.21 0.58
CA LEU A 165 -22.81 4.43 1.41
C LEU A 165 -23.42 3.05 1.65
N LEU A 166 -22.58 2.05 1.86
CA LEU A 166 -23.01 0.72 2.24
C LEU A 166 -22.43 0.38 3.62
N VAL A 167 -23.30 0.06 4.57
CA VAL A 167 -22.88 -0.54 5.85
C VAL A 167 -22.80 -2.04 5.63
N CYS A 168 -21.59 -2.58 5.64
CA CYS A 168 -21.34 -4.01 5.33
C CYS A 168 -21.48 -4.89 6.54
N ALA A 169 -21.03 -4.40 7.70
CA ALA A 169 -21.06 -5.12 8.95
C ALA A 169 -21.16 -4.17 10.14
N VAL A 170 -21.74 -4.67 11.20
CA VAL A 170 -21.79 -4.01 12.52
C VAL A 170 -21.27 -5.01 13.56
N GLU A 171 -20.23 -4.64 14.28
CA GLU A 171 -19.77 -5.40 15.44
C GLU A 171 -20.31 -4.75 16.70
N ARG A 172 -20.99 -5.54 17.53
CA ARG A 172 -21.58 -5.16 18.83
C ARG A 172 -21.25 -6.22 19.87
N ASN A 173 -20.53 -5.83 20.92
CA ASN A 173 -20.16 -6.73 22.03
C ASN A 173 -19.40 -7.99 21.59
N GLY A 174 -18.60 -7.92 20.54
CA GLY A 174 -17.83 -9.04 19.97
C GLY A 174 -18.61 -9.92 18.99
N GLU A 175 -19.87 -9.65 18.74
CA GLU A 175 -20.67 -10.32 17.71
C GLU A 175 -20.75 -9.47 16.45
N VAL A 176 -20.67 -10.12 15.27
CA VAL A 176 -20.73 -9.45 13.97
C VAL A 176 -22.08 -9.71 13.33
N TYR A 177 -22.74 -8.61 12.93
CA TYR A 177 -24.03 -8.61 12.25
C TYR A 177 -23.85 -8.13 10.81
N ILE A 178 -24.54 -8.79 9.88
CA ILE A 178 -24.77 -8.26 8.52
C ILE A 178 -26.11 -7.51 8.56
N PRO A 179 -26.09 -6.17 8.60
CA PRO A 179 -27.30 -5.42 8.90
C PRO A 179 -28.20 -5.26 7.67
N ASP A 180 -29.51 -5.22 7.90
CA ASP A 180 -30.50 -4.76 6.94
C ASP A 180 -30.90 -3.30 7.18
N GLY A 181 -31.80 -2.75 6.36
CA GLY A 181 -32.24 -1.36 6.49
C GLY A 181 -32.97 -1.01 7.80
N ASN A 182 -33.48 -2.01 8.55
CA ASN A 182 -34.18 -1.82 9.82
C ASN A 182 -33.24 -1.94 11.02
N PHE A 183 -31.96 -2.32 10.80
CA PHE A 183 -30.99 -2.46 11.88
C PHE A 183 -30.79 -1.10 12.57
N VAL A 184 -30.96 -1.06 13.89
CA VAL A 184 -30.83 0.15 14.72
C VAL A 184 -29.42 0.24 15.29
N ILE A 185 -28.74 1.35 14.97
CA ILE A 185 -27.39 1.66 15.43
C ILE A 185 -27.41 1.98 16.92
N GLN A 186 -26.45 1.43 17.67
CA GLN A 186 -26.26 1.74 19.10
C GLN A 186 -24.89 2.42 19.32
N ALA A 187 -24.79 3.08 20.47
CA ALA A 187 -23.53 3.60 20.93
C ALA A 187 -22.50 2.46 21.09
N LYS A 188 -21.24 2.71 20.77
CA LYS A 188 -20.13 1.76 20.81
C LYS A 188 -20.15 0.66 19.73
N ASP A 189 -21.14 0.62 18.84
CA ASP A 189 -21.07 -0.24 17.65
C ASP A 189 -19.82 0.11 16.83
N SER A 190 -19.15 -0.91 16.30
CA SER A 190 -18.13 -0.73 15.25
C SER A 190 -18.79 -0.93 13.90
N LEU A 191 -18.90 0.13 13.11
CA LEU A 191 -19.47 0.10 11.77
C LEU A 191 -18.37 -0.08 10.73
N SER A 192 -18.52 -1.08 9.86
CA SER A 192 -17.73 -1.24 8.63
C SER A 192 -18.54 -0.72 7.45
N ILE A 193 -18.07 0.35 6.81
CA ILE A 193 -18.77 1.01 5.70
C ILE A 193 -17.94 1.02 4.44
N ILE A 194 -18.59 0.94 3.29
CA ILE A 194 -17.97 1.15 1.97
C ILE A 194 -18.51 2.45 1.38
N THR A 195 -17.61 3.34 0.98
CA THR A 195 -17.95 4.62 0.40
C THR A 195 -16.79 5.21 -0.42
N THR A 196 -16.99 6.37 -1.05
CA THR A 196 -15.89 7.13 -1.67
C THR A 196 -15.16 7.97 -0.62
N PRO A 197 -13.87 8.32 -0.86
CA PRO A 197 -13.12 9.19 0.06
C PRO A 197 -13.81 10.51 0.41
N GLN A 198 -14.44 11.17 -0.58
CA GLN A 198 -15.14 12.43 -0.37
C GLN A 198 -16.38 12.26 0.50
N ASN A 199 -17.13 11.18 0.28
CA ASN A 199 -18.33 10.88 1.06
C ASN A 199 -18.00 10.50 2.51
N ALA A 200 -16.84 9.83 2.72
CA ALA A 200 -16.35 9.50 4.06
C ALA A 200 -16.15 10.75 4.93
N GLU A 201 -15.49 11.79 4.41
CA GLU A 201 -15.33 13.06 5.14
C GLU A 201 -16.65 13.71 5.49
N SER A 202 -17.58 13.71 4.54
CA SER A 202 -18.93 14.28 4.75
C SER A 202 -19.72 13.48 5.79
N LEU A 203 -19.56 12.16 5.78
CA LEU A 203 -20.18 11.27 6.77
C LEU A 203 -19.69 11.61 8.18
N PHE A 204 -18.38 11.59 8.43
CA PHE A 204 -17.83 11.84 9.76
C PHE A 204 -18.27 13.18 10.33
N LYS A 205 -18.34 14.24 9.51
CA LYS A 205 -18.88 15.54 9.93
C LYS A 205 -20.36 15.46 10.35
N LYS A 206 -21.19 14.74 9.57
CA LYS A 206 -22.63 14.62 9.84
C LYS A 206 -22.94 13.80 11.09
N ILE A 207 -22.22 12.69 11.29
CA ILE A 207 -22.47 11.79 12.42
C ILE A 207 -21.85 12.27 13.74
N GLY A 208 -21.14 13.40 13.71
CA GLY A 208 -20.53 13.99 14.92
C GLY A 208 -19.34 13.19 15.44
N VAL A 209 -18.71 12.38 14.58
CA VAL A 209 -17.40 11.80 14.90
C VAL A 209 -16.38 12.91 14.75
N HIS A 210 -15.87 13.40 15.88
CA HIS A 210 -14.76 14.36 15.88
C HIS A 210 -13.52 13.67 15.29
N THR A 211 -13.26 13.93 14.02
CA THR A 211 -11.95 13.63 13.44
C THR A 211 -11.02 14.70 13.99
N ASN A 212 -10.08 14.33 14.86
CA ASN A 212 -8.96 15.19 15.22
C ASN A 212 -8.11 15.40 13.95
N LYS A 213 -8.59 16.31 13.10
CA LYS A 213 -7.95 16.59 11.83
C LYS A 213 -6.51 17.04 12.09
N VAL A 214 -5.57 16.37 11.44
CA VAL A 214 -4.18 16.80 11.50
C VAL A 214 -4.05 18.10 10.71
N HIS A 215 -3.58 19.16 11.36
CA HIS A 215 -3.38 20.48 10.76
C HIS A 215 -1.93 20.73 10.35
N SER A 216 -0.99 20.14 11.08
CA SER A 216 0.44 20.29 10.80
C SER A 216 1.17 18.97 11.01
N THR A 217 2.22 18.74 10.24
CA THR A 217 3.05 17.54 10.31
C THR A 217 4.51 17.95 10.21
N MET A 218 5.35 17.37 11.05
CA MET A 218 6.81 17.47 10.95
C MET A 218 7.35 16.15 10.41
N ILE A 219 8.17 16.21 9.36
CA ILE A 219 8.83 15.06 8.75
C ILE A 219 10.34 15.24 8.91
N VAL A 220 11.01 14.23 9.45
CA VAL A 220 12.47 14.21 9.61
C VAL A 220 13.06 13.34 8.50
N GLY A 221 13.92 13.94 7.67
CA GLY A 221 14.54 13.31 6.50
C GLY A 221 13.91 13.73 5.19
N GLY A 222 14.69 13.83 4.11
CA GLY A 222 14.30 14.33 2.78
C GLY A 222 14.30 13.28 1.67
N GLY A 223 14.00 12.00 1.98
CA GLY A 223 13.96 10.92 0.98
C GLY A 223 12.67 10.88 0.16
N GLU A 224 12.54 9.83 -0.69
CA GLU A 224 11.39 9.67 -1.59
C GLU A 224 10.06 9.53 -0.82
N ILE A 225 10.06 8.86 0.33
CA ILE A 225 8.85 8.77 1.18
C ILE A 225 8.39 10.19 1.56
N THR A 226 9.33 11.05 1.99
CA THR A 226 9.03 12.43 2.37
C THR A 226 8.44 13.21 1.20
N TYR A 227 9.02 13.07 0.00
CA TYR A 227 8.50 13.72 -1.21
C TYR A 227 7.03 13.33 -1.48
N TYR A 228 6.74 12.04 -1.49
CA TYR A 228 5.38 11.55 -1.77
C TYR A 228 4.40 11.91 -0.67
N LEU A 229 4.82 11.78 0.59
CA LEU A 229 4.00 12.10 1.75
C LEU A 229 3.69 13.60 1.81
N ALA A 230 4.70 14.47 1.70
CA ALA A 230 4.52 15.92 1.71
C ALA A 230 3.57 16.39 0.59
N LYS A 231 3.72 15.86 -0.63
CA LYS A 231 2.82 16.14 -1.75
C LYS A 231 1.38 15.71 -1.45
N SER A 232 1.19 14.57 -0.83
CA SER A 232 -0.14 14.07 -0.44
C SER A 232 -0.77 14.92 0.66
N LEU A 233 0.00 15.28 1.69
CA LEU A 233 -0.46 16.11 2.81
C LEU A 233 -0.79 17.54 2.37
N ALA A 234 0.00 18.12 1.48
CA ALA A 234 -0.30 19.43 0.88
C ALA A 234 -1.65 19.44 0.16
N ASN A 235 -1.97 18.38 -0.59
CA ASN A 235 -3.28 18.22 -1.24
C ASN A 235 -4.43 18.07 -0.22
N MET A 236 -4.13 17.70 1.02
CA MET A 236 -5.09 17.62 2.14
C MET A 236 -5.16 18.91 2.96
N ASN A 237 -4.48 19.99 2.54
CA ASN A 237 -4.33 21.24 3.27
C ASN A 237 -3.73 21.04 4.68
N VAL A 238 -2.74 20.19 4.81
CA VAL A 238 -1.95 19.98 6.03
C VAL A 238 -0.63 20.74 5.87
N ASP A 239 -0.28 21.55 6.87
CA ASP A 239 1.00 22.23 6.90
C ASP A 239 2.15 21.22 7.13
N VAL A 240 3.15 21.25 6.26
CA VAL A 240 4.27 20.30 6.33
C VAL A 240 5.57 21.03 6.56
N LYS A 241 6.28 20.65 7.63
CA LYS A 241 7.65 21.07 7.92
C LYS A 241 8.59 19.88 7.73
N ILE A 242 9.61 20.04 6.89
CA ILE A 242 10.64 19.02 6.64
C ILE A 242 11.95 19.49 7.29
N ILE A 243 12.63 18.60 7.99
CA ILE A 243 13.91 18.83 8.67
C ILE A 243 14.93 17.80 8.17
#